data_ea643573a607b9df026c83a4081fe2cc
#
_entry.id   ea643573a607b9df026c83a4081fe2cc
#
_cell.length_a   1.000
_cell.length_b   1.000
_cell.length_c   1.000
_cell.angle_alpha   90.00
_cell.angle_beta   90.00
_cell.angle_gamma   90.00
#
_symmetry.space_group_name_H-M   'P 1'
#
loop_
_entity.id
_entity.type
_entity.pdbx_description
1 polymer ?
#
loop_
_entity_poly.entity_id
_entity_poly.type
_entity_poly.pdbx_seq_one_letter_code
_entity_poly.pdbx_strand_id
1 'polypeptide(L)'
;MKISDNLSEQEIEVLLENFYQYFETGYIFEDFLKEYLLKIGLDEVEVTQRSRDGGIDLKAIRKGVGNFSEIDTIHYYIQAKKYDPNKKKIDVKTIRELKGTIPFGYKGMLITTTKFTSDAEKEALNDPSKPAVLIDGKLLVTSCIDNEIGFIFKPIFSKIEMDAILNKSDNKTNKTNIEYIEKTIT
;
A
#
# COMPACT_ATOMS: atom_id res chain seq x y z
N MET A 1 7.89 -13.84 9.60
CA MET A 1 8.08 -12.52 10.25
C MET A 1 8.18 -11.53 9.10
N LYS A 2 7.38 -10.50 9.09
CA LYS A 2 7.43 -9.48 8.04
C LYS A 2 8.58 -8.52 8.33
N ILE A 3 9.22 -8.02 7.28
CA ILE A 3 10.34 -7.06 7.42
C ILE A 3 9.83 -5.77 8.06
N SER A 4 8.64 -5.33 7.65
CA SER A 4 8.00 -4.11 8.16
C SER A 4 7.68 -4.14 9.66
N ASP A 5 7.57 -5.33 10.29
CA ASP A 5 7.34 -5.46 11.73
C ASP A 5 8.50 -4.93 12.59
N ASN A 6 9.69 -4.77 11.99
CA ASN A 6 10.88 -4.26 12.67
C ASN A 6 11.03 -2.73 12.57
N LEU A 7 10.14 -2.05 11.85
CA LEU A 7 10.21 -0.61 11.65
C LEU A 7 9.29 0.13 12.64
N SER A 8 9.79 1.24 13.18
CA SER A 8 8.97 2.16 13.96
C SER A 8 7.97 2.92 13.09
N GLU A 9 6.95 3.49 13.72
CA GLU A 9 5.99 4.34 12.99
C GLU A 9 6.64 5.54 12.31
N GLN A 10 7.65 6.15 12.95
CA GLN A 10 8.38 7.28 12.38
C GLN A 10 9.17 6.88 11.14
N GLU A 11 9.83 5.73 11.15
CA GLU A 11 10.54 5.20 9.99
C GLU A 11 9.58 4.93 8.82
N ILE A 12 8.42 4.36 9.09
CA ILE A 12 7.39 4.13 8.06
C ILE A 12 6.87 5.47 7.50
N GLU A 13 6.69 6.50 8.33
CA GLU A 13 6.25 7.82 7.86
C GLU A 13 7.29 8.48 6.95
N VAL A 14 8.58 8.40 7.28
CA VAL A 14 9.67 8.90 6.42
C VAL A 14 9.72 8.13 5.09
N LEU A 15 9.61 6.81 5.14
CA LEU A 15 9.59 5.98 3.93
C LEU A 15 8.37 6.27 3.06
N LEU A 16 7.20 6.51 3.67
CA LEU A 16 5.98 6.90 2.94
C LEU A 16 6.12 8.24 2.24
N GLU A 17 6.74 9.24 2.90
CA GLU A 17 6.99 10.55 2.29
C GLU A 17 7.91 10.42 1.07
N ASN A 18 9.03 9.70 1.19
CA ASN A 18 9.95 9.45 0.08
C ASN A 18 9.26 8.68 -1.06
N PHE A 19 8.48 7.67 -0.71
CA PHE A 19 7.69 6.88 -1.67
C PHE A 19 6.68 7.76 -2.42
N TYR A 20 5.96 8.63 -1.71
CA TYR A 20 5.03 9.59 -2.32
C TYR A 20 5.74 10.56 -3.28
N GLN A 21 6.88 11.10 -2.87
CA GLN A 21 7.65 12.06 -3.66
C GLN A 21 8.25 11.47 -4.94
N TYR A 22 8.54 10.18 -4.95
CA TYR A 22 9.04 9.49 -6.15
C TYR A 22 8.07 9.60 -7.34
N PHE A 23 6.78 9.57 -7.09
CA PHE A 23 5.78 9.66 -8.16
C PHE A 23 5.52 11.12 -8.51
N GLU A 24 6.03 11.59 -9.64
CA GLU A 24 5.77 12.96 -10.11
C GLU A 24 4.29 13.20 -10.42
N THR A 25 3.60 12.20 -10.97
CA THR A 25 2.19 12.29 -11.38
C THR A 25 1.35 11.11 -10.86
N GLY A 26 0.02 11.28 -10.86
CA GLY A 26 -0.92 10.18 -10.58
C GLY A 26 -0.78 9.04 -11.58
N TYR A 27 -0.44 9.33 -12.83
CA TYR A 27 -0.28 8.32 -13.87
C TYR A 27 0.90 7.38 -13.63
N ILE A 28 2.04 7.93 -13.18
CA ILE A 28 3.20 7.11 -12.80
C ILE A 28 2.84 6.22 -11.60
N PHE A 29 2.01 6.73 -10.68
CA PHE A 29 1.51 5.95 -9.57
C PHE A 29 0.57 4.82 -10.01
N GLU A 30 -0.32 5.07 -10.99
CA GLU A 30 -1.19 4.04 -11.59
C GLU A 30 -0.36 2.93 -12.28
N ASP A 31 0.64 3.31 -13.07
CA ASP A 31 1.54 2.37 -13.73
C ASP A 31 2.33 1.52 -12.71
N PHE A 32 2.81 2.14 -11.62
CA PHE A 32 3.41 1.42 -10.51
C PHE A 32 2.44 0.43 -9.87
N LEU A 33 1.19 0.84 -9.63
CA LEU A 33 0.19 -0.03 -9.00
C LEU A 33 -0.10 -1.29 -9.82
N LYS A 34 -0.01 -1.23 -11.13
CA LYS A 34 -0.12 -2.43 -11.98
C LYS A 34 0.94 -3.47 -11.58
N GLU A 35 2.20 -3.06 -11.53
CA GLU A 35 3.30 -3.97 -11.17
C GLU A 35 3.21 -4.44 -9.70
N TYR A 36 2.83 -3.53 -8.79
CA TYR A 36 2.60 -3.85 -7.38
C TYR A 36 1.53 -4.94 -7.22
N LEU A 37 0.37 -4.77 -7.84
CA LEU A 37 -0.75 -5.70 -7.73
C LEU A 37 -0.42 -7.09 -8.28
N LEU A 38 0.32 -7.16 -9.40
CA LEU A 38 0.83 -8.43 -9.94
C LEU A 38 1.77 -9.12 -8.93
N LYS A 39 2.69 -8.36 -8.33
CA LYS A 39 3.66 -8.91 -7.36
C LYS A 39 3.02 -9.38 -6.07
N ILE A 40 1.93 -8.78 -5.62
CA ILE A 40 1.20 -9.23 -4.41
C ILE A 40 0.17 -10.32 -4.70
N GLY A 41 0.11 -10.85 -5.93
CA GLY A 41 -0.65 -12.05 -6.27
C GLY A 41 -2.03 -11.82 -6.90
N LEU A 42 -2.26 -10.66 -7.53
CA LEU A 42 -3.34 -10.55 -8.49
C LEU A 42 -2.86 -11.08 -9.86
N ASP A 43 -3.78 -11.70 -10.63
CA ASP A 43 -3.38 -12.39 -11.85
C ASP A 43 -3.33 -11.46 -13.07
N GLU A 44 -4.44 -10.90 -13.45
CA GLU A 44 -4.54 -10.03 -14.63
C GLU A 44 -4.79 -8.59 -14.15
N VAL A 45 -3.84 -7.69 -14.43
CA VAL A 45 -3.95 -6.29 -14.05
C VAL A 45 -3.82 -5.40 -15.28
N GLU A 46 -4.85 -4.58 -15.53
CA GLU A 46 -4.91 -3.67 -16.66
C GLU A 46 -5.13 -2.24 -16.18
N VAL A 47 -4.35 -1.30 -16.72
CA VAL A 47 -4.62 0.14 -16.57
C VAL A 47 -5.71 0.51 -17.58
N THR A 48 -6.77 1.17 -17.10
CA THR A 48 -7.90 1.54 -17.96
C THR A 48 -7.57 2.76 -18.83
N GLN A 49 -8.38 3.00 -19.85
CA GLN A 49 -8.23 4.22 -20.67
C GLN A 49 -8.68 5.45 -19.89
N ARG A 50 -7.76 6.38 -19.70
CA ARG A 50 -7.77 7.58 -18.82
C ARG A 50 -8.94 8.56 -18.97
N SER A 51 -9.89 8.37 -19.86
CA SER A 51 -10.91 9.39 -20.16
C SER A 51 -12.37 8.94 -20.15
N ARG A 52 -12.69 7.66 -19.90
CA ARG A 52 -14.05 7.14 -20.12
C ARG A 52 -14.65 6.26 -19.03
N ASP A 53 -13.89 5.79 -18.06
CA ASP A 53 -14.32 4.71 -17.17
C ASP A 53 -14.78 5.16 -15.77
N GLY A 54 -15.34 6.37 -15.64
CA GLY A 54 -16.01 6.82 -14.39
C GLY A 54 -15.09 6.92 -13.17
N GLY A 55 -13.75 7.10 -13.38
CA GLY A 55 -12.77 7.22 -12.29
C GLY A 55 -12.19 5.88 -11.83
N ILE A 56 -12.35 4.82 -12.61
CA ILE A 56 -11.65 3.54 -12.42
C ILE A 56 -10.32 3.62 -13.16
N ASP A 57 -9.22 3.42 -12.43
CA ASP A 57 -7.87 3.58 -12.95
C ASP A 57 -7.26 2.23 -13.36
N LEU A 58 -7.62 1.13 -12.65
CA LEU A 58 -7.18 -0.21 -13.00
C LEU A 58 -8.34 -1.23 -12.83
N LYS A 59 -8.22 -2.33 -13.59
CA LYS A 59 -9.03 -3.55 -13.40
C LYS A 59 -8.08 -4.70 -13.11
N ALA A 60 -8.48 -5.60 -12.23
CA ALA A 60 -7.69 -6.78 -11.90
C ALA A 60 -8.58 -7.97 -11.60
N ILE A 61 -8.02 -9.16 -11.73
CA ILE A 61 -8.64 -10.39 -11.25
C ILE A 61 -7.73 -11.13 -10.28
N ARG A 62 -8.33 -11.87 -9.39
CA ARG A 62 -7.66 -12.90 -8.60
C ARG A 62 -8.35 -14.22 -8.88
N LYS A 63 -7.65 -15.14 -9.52
CA LYS A 63 -8.15 -16.48 -9.82
C LYS A 63 -8.22 -17.32 -8.56
N GLY A 64 -9.20 -18.20 -8.50
CA GLY A 64 -9.27 -19.23 -7.47
C GLY A 64 -8.13 -20.26 -7.60
N VAL A 65 -8.09 -21.25 -6.72
CA VAL A 65 -7.02 -22.25 -6.69
C VAL A 65 -7.53 -23.60 -7.21
N GLY A 66 -6.72 -24.27 -8.04
CA GLY A 66 -6.99 -25.62 -8.53
C GLY A 66 -8.20 -25.69 -9.45
N ASN A 67 -9.04 -26.73 -9.30
CA ASN A 67 -10.19 -26.98 -10.17
C ASN A 67 -11.33 -25.93 -10.05
N PHE A 68 -11.24 -25.02 -9.07
CA PHE A 68 -12.21 -23.96 -8.84
C PHE A 68 -11.71 -22.59 -9.33
N SER A 69 -10.58 -22.56 -10.04
CA SER A 69 -9.92 -21.30 -10.44
C SER A 69 -10.83 -20.34 -11.21
N GLU A 70 -11.73 -20.86 -12.06
CA GLU A 70 -12.67 -20.03 -12.81
C GLU A 70 -13.90 -19.62 -11.97
N ILE A 71 -14.41 -20.52 -11.13
CA ILE A 71 -15.61 -20.30 -10.32
C ILE A 71 -15.34 -19.30 -9.19
N ASP A 72 -14.16 -19.39 -8.57
CA ASP A 72 -13.76 -18.55 -7.45
C ASP A 72 -12.97 -17.30 -7.88
N THR A 73 -13.07 -16.92 -9.16
CA THR A 73 -12.41 -15.71 -9.65
C THR A 73 -13.09 -14.45 -9.09
N ILE A 74 -12.26 -13.58 -8.52
CA ILE A 74 -12.70 -12.29 -7.98
C ILE A 74 -12.25 -11.18 -8.92
N HIS A 75 -13.18 -10.36 -9.36
CA HIS A 75 -12.93 -9.18 -10.18
C HIS A 75 -12.84 -7.93 -9.31
N TYR A 76 -11.83 -7.08 -9.57
CA TYR A 76 -11.61 -5.83 -8.87
C TYR A 76 -11.71 -4.63 -9.81
N TYR A 77 -12.44 -3.60 -9.37
CA TYR A 77 -12.41 -2.26 -9.93
C TYR A 77 -11.61 -1.38 -8.97
N ILE A 78 -10.52 -0.81 -9.46
CA ILE A 78 -9.50 -0.18 -8.63
C ILE A 78 -9.40 1.29 -8.96
N GLN A 79 -9.45 2.13 -7.93
CA GLN A 79 -9.20 3.56 -8.01
C GLN A 79 -7.91 3.90 -7.27
N ALA A 80 -7.06 4.69 -7.91
CA ALA A 80 -5.79 5.18 -7.37
C ALA A 80 -5.92 6.66 -6.98
N LYS A 81 -5.43 7.04 -5.81
CA LYS A 81 -5.40 8.43 -5.36
C LYS A 81 -4.03 8.78 -4.79
N LYS A 82 -3.18 9.41 -5.62
CA LYS A 82 -1.91 9.97 -5.15
C LYS A 82 -2.15 11.31 -4.49
N TYR A 83 -2.17 11.34 -3.17
CA TYR A 83 -2.30 12.57 -2.37
C TYR A 83 -1.14 12.67 -1.37
N ASP A 84 -0.78 13.90 -1.04
CA ASP A 84 0.20 14.19 0.00
C ASP A 84 -0.24 13.55 1.32
N PRO A 85 0.58 12.65 1.90
CA PRO A 85 0.22 11.88 3.10
C PRO A 85 -0.08 12.75 4.32
N ASN A 86 0.44 13.99 4.33
CA ASN A 86 0.33 14.92 5.46
C ASN A 86 -0.81 15.95 5.32
N LYS A 87 -1.43 16.06 4.13
CA LYS A 87 -2.40 17.15 3.87
C LYS A 87 -3.83 16.69 3.77
N LYS A 88 -4.14 15.67 2.99
CA LYS A 88 -5.52 15.33 2.65
C LYS A 88 -5.79 13.85 2.94
N LYS A 89 -6.87 13.57 3.65
CA LYS A 89 -7.40 12.21 3.83
C LYS A 89 -8.48 11.93 2.78
N ILE A 90 -8.64 10.66 2.45
CA ILE A 90 -9.77 10.19 1.63
C ILE A 90 -11.03 10.20 2.48
N ASP A 91 -12.06 10.85 1.99
CA ASP A 91 -13.35 10.99 2.65
C ASP A 91 -14.38 9.94 2.21
N VAL A 92 -15.51 9.91 2.91
CA VAL A 92 -16.63 9.02 2.63
C VAL A 92 -17.23 9.20 1.24
N LYS A 93 -17.18 10.43 0.69
CA LYS A 93 -17.72 10.73 -0.64
C LYS A 93 -16.97 9.96 -1.72
N THR A 94 -15.66 9.92 -1.63
CA THR A 94 -14.80 9.16 -2.56
C THR A 94 -15.13 7.67 -2.55
N ILE A 95 -15.41 7.09 -1.37
CA ILE A 95 -15.80 5.66 -1.27
C ILE A 95 -17.16 5.42 -1.91
N ARG A 96 -18.13 6.32 -1.73
CA ARG A 96 -19.45 6.23 -2.36
C ARG A 96 -19.38 6.35 -3.88
N GLU A 97 -18.52 7.24 -4.38
CA GLU A 97 -18.25 7.37 -5.82
C GLU A 97 -17.68 6.06 -6.39
N LEU A 98 -16.66 5.48 -5.75
CA LEU A 98 -16.14 4.18 -6.15
C LEU A 98 -17.23 3.10 -6.16
N LYS A 99 -17.99 2.95 -5.06
CA LYS A 99 -19.08 1.97 -4.97
C LYS A 99 -20.14 2.15 -6.05
N GLY A 100 -20.39 3.39 -6.47
CA GLY A 100 -21.30 3.70 -7.58
C GLY A 100 -20.85 3.13 -8.92
N THR A 101 -19.56 2.94 -9.12
CA THR A 101 -18.99 2.42 -10.38
C THR A 101 -18.84 0.89 -10.41
N ILE A 102 -18.93 0.22 -9.23
CA ILE A 102 -18.70 -1.23 -9.14
C ILE A 102 -19.93 -1.99 -9.67
N PRO A 103 -19.76 -2.87 -10.68
CA PRO A 103 -20.83 -3.77 -11.13
C PRO A 103 -21.20 -4.78 -10.05
N PHE A 104 -22.39 -5.37 -10.19
CA PHE A 104 -22.79 -6.46 -9.31
C PHE A 104 -21.83 -7.66 -9.43
N GLY A 105 -21.46 -8.25 -8.29
CA GLY A 105 -20.54 -9.38 -8.23
C GLY A 105 -19.04 -8.99 -8.27
N TYR A 106 -18.71 -7.72 -8.45
CA TYR A 106 -17.34 -7.21 -8.42
C TYR A 106 -17.00 -6.59 -7.06
N LYS A 107 -15.71 -6.47 -6.77
CA LYS A 107 -15.21 -5.75 -5.59
C LYS A 107 -14.55 -4.44 -5.98
N GLY A 108 -14.75 -3.42 -5.16
CA GLY A 108 -13.97 -2.18 -5.26
C GLY A 108 -12.63 -2.32 -4.54
N MET A 109 -11.66 -1.56 -4.99
CA MET A 109 -10.40 -1.33 -4.25
C MET A 109 -10.01 0.13 -4.40
N LEU A 110 -9.68 0.80 -3.31
CA LEU A 110 -9.12 2.14 -3.35
C LEU A 110 -7.74 2.12 -2.73
N ILE A 111 -6.75 2.52 -3.52
CA ILE A 111 -5.34 2.58 -3.10
C ILE A 111 -4.90 4.04 -3.08
N THR A 112 -4.28 4.46 -1.98
CA THR A 112 -3.84 5.84 -1.82
C THR A 112 -2.50 5.95 -1.13
N THR A 113 -1.79 7.05 -1.33
CA THR A 113 -0.59 7.42 -0.57
C THR A 113 -0.90 8.16 0.72
N THR A 114 -2.19 8.40 1.06
CA THR A 114 -2.60 9.07 2.30
C THR A 114 -3.42 8.14 3.20
N LYS A 115 -4.10 8.70 4.19
CA LYS A 115 -4.96 7.99 5.14
C LYS A 115 -6.44 8.11 4.74
N PHE A 116 -7.27 7.20 5.22
CA PHE A 116 -8.72 7.31 5.14
C PHE A 116 -9.27 8.03 6.38
N THR A 117 -10.46 8.62 6.27
CA THR A 117 -11.24 9.03 7.44
C THR A 117 -11.97 7.83 8.01
N SER A 118 -12.30 7.85 9.31
CA SER A 118 -13.05 6.75 9.95
C SER A 118 -14.42 6.50 9.30
N ASP A 119 -15.04 7.55 8.75
CA ASP A 119 -16.31 7.40 8.04
C ASP A 119 -16.13 6.75 6.67
N ALA A 120 -14.99 7.00 5.99
CA ALA A 120 -14.65 6.30 4.75
C ALA A 120 -14.41 4.80 5.00
N GLU A 121 -13.72 4.44 6.09
CA GLU A 121 -13.50 3.03 6.48
C GLU A 121 -14.81 2.32 6.79
N LYS A 122 -15.71 2.94 7.53
CA LYS A 122 -17.04 2.40 7.81
C LYS A 122 -17.86 2.22 6.53
N GLU A 123 -17.86 3.22 5.66
CA GLU A 123 -18.60 3.17 4.39
C GLU A 123 -18.09 2.05 3.49
N ALA A 124 -16.80 1.74 3.48
CA ALA A 124 -16.24 0.65 2.70
C ALA A 124 -16.87 -0.71 3.05
N LEU A 125 -17.23 -0.91 4.30
CA LEU A 125 -17.82 -2.16 4.83
C LEU A 125 -19.36 -2.15 4.89
N ASN A 126 -19.99 -0.98 4.70
CA ASN A 126 -21.42 -0.77 4.98
C ASN A 126 -22.36 -1.54 4.03
N ASP A 127 -21.89 -1.94 2.84
CA ASP A 127 -22.69 -2.70 1.88
C ASP A 127 -21.96 -3.98 1.47
N PRO A 128 -22.36 -5.15 2.01
CA PRO A 128 -21.75 -6.43 1.66
C PRO A 128 -21.89 -6.82 0.18
N SER A 129 -22.88 -6.27 -0.53
CA SER A 129 -23.08 -6.55 -1.96
C SER A 129 -22.06 -5.81 -2.84
N LYS A 130 -21.46 -4.73 -2.33
CA LYS A 130 -20.44 -3.92 -2.99
C LYS A 130 -19.26 -3.62 -2.05
N PRO A 131 -18.52 -4.64 -1.63
CA PRO A 131 -17.43 -4.44 -0.70
C PRO A 131 -16.29 -3.66 -1.37
N ALA A 132 -15.66 -2.76 -0.61
CA ALA A 132 -14.47 -2.04 -1.05
C ALA A 132 -13.28 -2.35 -0.14
N VAL A 133 -12.17 -2.77 -0.75
CA VAL A 133 -10.87 -2.94 -0.08
C VAL A 133 -10.17 -1.59 -0.04
N LEU A 134 -9.67 -1.21 1.12
CA LEU A 134 -8.93 0.03 1.30
C LEU A 134 -7.46 -0.26 1.58
N ILE A 135 -6.58 0.37 0.81
CA ILE A 135 -5.12 0.33 1.00
C ILE A 135 -4.65 1.77 1.16
N ASP A 136 -4.34 2.15 2.39
CA ASP A 136 -3.78 3.46 2.70
C ASP A 136 -2.27 3.51 2.46
N GLY A 137 -1.67 4.69 2.60
CA GLY A 137 -0.25 4.88 2.33
C GLY A 137 0.66 4.04 3.24
N LYS A 138 0.30 3.87 4.51
CA LYS A 138 1.07 3.06 5.46
C LYS A 138 1.03 1.58 5.06
N LEU A 139 -0.16 1.05 4.79
CA LEU A 139 -0.34 -0.33 4.35
C LEU A 139 0.34 -0.59 3.00
N LEU A 140 0.27 0.37 2.07
CA LEU A 140 0.92 0.27 0.77
C LEU A 140 2.44 0.16 0.92
N VAL A 141 3.07 1.07 1.68
CA VAL A 141 4.52 1.09 1.88
C VAL A 141 4.98 -0.16 2.64
N THR A 142 4.30 -0.56 3.72
CA THR A 142 4.67 -1.77 4.46
C THR A 142 4.51 -3.03 3.60
N SER A 143 3.49 -3.09 2.75
CA SER A 143 3.34 -4.17 1.77
C SER A 143 4.46 -4.18 0.74
N CYS A 144 4.90 -3.02 0.26
CA CYS A 144 6.04 -2.90 -0.66
C CYS A 144 7.34 -3.37 0.00
N ILE A 145 7.57 -3.02 1.27
CA ILE A 145 8.71 -3.46 2.06
C ILE A 145 8.72 -4.98 2.21
N ASP A 146 7.59 -5.56 2.62
CA ASP A 146 7.46 -6.99 2.87
C ASP A 146 7.59 -7.86 1.60
N ASN A 147 7.33 -7.28 0.44
CA ASN A 147 7.44 -7.93 -0.87
C ASN A 147 8.65 -7.45 -1.70
N GLU A 148 9.56 -6.68 -1.10
CA GLU A 148 10.77 -6.14 -1.75
C GLU A 148 10.48 -5.37 -3.05
N ILE A 149 9.39 -4.57 -3.03
CA ILE A 149 8.95 -3.77 -4.19
C ILE A 149 9.48 -2.34 -4.02
N GLY A 150 10.54 -2.00 -4.74
CA GLY A 150 11.18 -0.67 -4.66
C GLY A 150 12.03 -0.44 -3.40
N PHE A 151 12.19 -1.45 -2.54
CA PHE A 151 13.03 -1.39 -1.34
C PHE A 151 14.16 -2.41 -1.41
N ILE A 152 15.34 -2.03 -0.93
CA ILE A 152 16.52 -2.89 -0.87
C ILE A 152 16.93 -3.07 0.59
N PHE A 153 17.13 -4.32 0.99
CA PHE A 153 17.62 -4.67 2.32
C PHE A 153 19.06 -5.12 2.25
N LYS A 154 19.93 -4.46 3.02
CA LYS A 154 21.33 -4.83 3.15
C LYS A 154 21.62 -5.25 4.59
N PRO A 155 22.28 -6.40 4.83
CA PRO A 155 22.67 -6.77 6.17
C PRO A 155 23.72 -5.77 6.70
N ILE A 156 23.45 -5.25 7.89
CA ILE A 156 24.38 -4.36 8.60
C ILE A 156 24.73 -5.02 9.93
N PHE A 157 26.02 -5.10 10.25
CA PHE A 157 26.45 -5.55 11.57
C PHE A 157 26.13 -4.49 12.62
N SER A 158 25.27 -4.85 13.56
CA SER A 158 24.88 -3.96 14.67
C SER A 158 25.62 -4.37 15.94
N LYS A 159 26.53 -3.52 16.40
CA LYS A 159 27.21 -3.70 17.68
C LYS A 159 26.20 -3.64 18.83
N ILE A 160 25.19 -2.78 18.74
CA ILE A 160 24.13 -2.62 19.75
C ILE A 160 23.37 -3.93 19.95
N GLU A 161 22.94 -4.57 18.84
CA GLU A 161 22.26 -5.86 18.90
C GLU A 161 23.16 -6.95 19.47
N MET A 162 24.44 -6.97 19.10
CA MET A 162 25.40 -7.92 19.67
C MET A 162 25.64 -7.70 21.17
N ASP A 163 25.74 -6.45 21.60
CA ASP A 163 25.90 -6.12 23.02
C ASP A 163 24.62 -6.48 23.82
N ALA A 164 23.43 -6.32 23.23
CA ALA A 164 22.16 -6.76 23.82
C ALA A 164 22.11 -8.30 23.99
N ILE A 165 22.51 -9.08 22.97
CA ILE A 165 22.59 -10.54 23.02
C ILE A 165 23.56 -11.01 24.12
N LEU A 166 24.67 -10.28 24.29
CA LEU A 166 25.70 -10.61 25.29
C LEU A 166 25.41 -10.04 26.66
N ASN A 167 24.23 -9.40 26.89
CA ASN A 167 23.86 -8.71 28.12
C ASN A 167 24.88 -7.66 28.57
N LYS A 168 25.58 -7.03 27.62
CA LYS A 168 26.48 -5.93 27.91
C LYS A 168 25.64 -4.65 28.02
N SER A 169 25.24 -4.29 29.22
CA SER A 169 24.49 -3.06 29.48
C SER A 169 25.40 -1.85 29.33
N ASP A 170 25.33 -1.16 28.21
CA ASP A 170 25.72 0.24 28.14
C ASP A 170 24.49 1.10 27.86
N ASN A 171 24.13 1.87 28.88
CA ASN A 171 23.09 2.88 28.87
C ASN A 171 23.48 4.08 27.97
N LYS A 172 23.52 3.89 26.66
CA LYS A 172 23.62 5.02 25.72
C LYS A 172 23.02 4.67 24.36
N THR A 173 21.95 5.38 24.03
CA THR A 173 21.68 5.88 22.69
C THR A 173 20.52 5.28 21.91
N ASN A 174 19.37 5.94 22.07
CA ASN A 174 18.26 5.93 21.11
C ASN A 174 18.46 6.92 19.92
N LYS A 175 19.66 7.42 19.67
CA LYS A 175 19.89 8.46 18.65
C LYS A 175 20.48 7.97 17.32
N THR A 176 20.98 6.74 17.26
CA THR A 176 21.82 6.30 16.12
C THR A 176 21.04 5.72 14.96
N ASN A 177 19.82 5.21 15.18
CA ASN A 177 19.04 4.56 14.11
C ASN A 177 18.47 5.54 13.07
N ILE A 178 18.15 6.77 13.47
CA ILE A 178 17.60 7.79 12.54
C ILE A 178 18.69 8.30 11.57
N GLU A 179 19.92 8.45 12.03
CA GLU A 179 21.04 8.91 11.18
C GLU A 179 21.45 7.91 10.09
N TYR A 180 21.21 6.60 10.30
CA TYR A 180 21.52 5.57 9.30
C TYR A 180 20.52 5.52 8.16
N ILE A 181 19.24 5.76 8.43
CA ILE A 181 18.19 5.80 7.41
C ILE A 181 18.42 6.98 6.46
N GLU A 182 18.74 8.15 6.98
CA GLU A 182 18.99 9.36 6.16
C GLU A 182 20.22 9.23 5.25
N LYS A 183 21.24 8.47 5.63
CA LYS A 183 22.45 8.27 4.80
C LYS A 183 22.35 7.16 3.76
N THR A 184 21.34 6.32 3.83
CA THR A 184 21.15 5.18 2.90
C THR A 184 20.15 5.50 1.79
N ILE A 185 19.47 6.63 1.88
CA ILE A 185 18.41 7.11 0.95
C ILE A 185 18.96 8.15 -0.07
N THR A 186 20.28 8.41 -0.09
CA THR A 186 20.93 9.28 -1.09
C THR A 186 21.48 8.49 -2.26
#